data_625ac9b7793755d444cd8eee506e9f18
#
_entry.id   625ac9b7793755d444cd8eee506e9f18
#
_cell.length_a   1.000
_cell.length_b   1.000
_cell.length_c   1.000
_cell.angle_alpha   90.00
_cell.angle_beta   90.00
_cell.angle_gamma   90.00
#
_symmetry.space_group_name_H-M   'P 1'
#
loop_
_entity.id
_entity.type
_entity.pdbx_description
1 polymer ?
#
loop_
_entity_poly.entity_id
_entity_poly.type
_entity_poly.pdbx_seq_one_letter_code
_entity_poly.pdbx_strand_id
1 'polypeptide(L)'
;MRWFCVRLHKLEKIAVKVRSCTNCELCESRVKAVPGKGNFDADVTFVGEAPGRSEDISGEPFVGAAGKKLDVILEDAGINRNDVYLSLIHI
;
A
#
# COMPACT_ATOMS: atom_id res chain seq x y z
N MET A 1 -22.37 4.66 2.67
CA MET A 1 -22.39 3.37 1.92
C MET A 1 -22.07 3.55 0.45
N ARG A 2 -22.74 4.46 -0.24
CA ARG A 2 -22.46 4.75 -1.66
C ARG A 2 -20.98 5.16 -1.93
N TRP A 3 -20.44 6.02 -1.08
CA TRP A 3 -19.06 6.50 -1.20
C TRP A 3 -18.04 5.40 -1.00
N PHE A 4 -18.34 4.46 -0.08
CA PHE A 4 -17.49 3.32 0.20
C PHE A 4 -17.32 2.44 -1.05
N CYS A 5 -18.41 2.10 -1.73
CA CYS A 5 -18.36 1.28 -2.95
C CYS A 5 -17.65 1.99 -4.09
N VAL A 6 -17.83 3.30 -4.24
CA VAL A 6 -17.16 4.10 -5.28
C VAL A 6 -15.65 4.15 -5.04
N ARG A 7 -15.22 4.39 -3.80
CA ARG A 7 -13.80 4.41 -3.44
C ARG A 7 -13.14 3.05 -3.67
N LEU A 8 -13.76 1.97 -3.23
CA LEU A 8 -13.27 0.63 -3.45
C LEU A 8 -13.09 0.34 -4.94
N HIS A 9 -14.09 0.66 -5.75
CA HIS A 9 -14.05 0.43 -7.19
C HIS A 9 -12.92 1.20 -7.87
N LYS A 10 -12.72 2.48 -7.50
CA LYS A 10 -11.64 3.31 -8.02
C LYS A 10 -10.27 2.77 -7.63
N LEU A 11 -10.09 2.37 -6.38
CA LEU A 11 -8.83 1.81 -5.88
C LEU A 11 -8.52 0.46 -6.52
N GLU A 12 -9.52 -0.37 -6.76
CA GLU A 12 -9.33 -1.65 -7.45
C GLU A 12 -8.89 -1.44 -8.91
N LYS A 13 -9.46 -0.47 -9.61
CA LYS A 13 -9.02 -0.10 -10.97
C LYS A 13 -7.57 0.37 -10.99
N ILE A 14 -7.19 1.20 -10.02
CA ILE A 14 -5.81 1.67 -9.89
C ILE A 14 -4.88 0.49 -9.58
N ALA A 15 -5.26 -0.41 -8.70
CA ALA A 15 -4.48 -1.59 -8.36
C ALA A 15 -4.21 -2.49 -9.57
N VAL A 16 -5.21 -2.69 -10.44
CA VAL A 16 -5.03 -3.44 -11.69
C VAL A 16 -4.00 -2.77 -12.59
N LYS A 17 -4.07 -1.45 -12.76
CA LYS A 17 -3.10 -0.69 -13.53
C LYS A 17 -1.69 -0.77 -12.93
N VAL A 18 -1.60 -0.71 -11.61
CA VAL A 18 -0.32 -0.80 -10.89
C VAL A 18 0.34 -2.16 -11.12
N ARG A 19 -0.43 -3.24 -11.01
CA ARG A 19 0.10 -4.60 -11.19
C ARG A 19 0.66 -4.85 -12.59
N SER A 20 0.12 -4.19 -13.60
CA SER A 20 0.57 -4.32 -14.99
C SER A 20 1.41 -3.13 -15.49
N CYS A 21 1.80 -2.22 -14.60
CA CYS A 21 2.51 -1.00 -14.97
C CYS A 21 3.92 -1.29 -15.50
N THR A 22 4.25 -0.72 -16.66
CA THR A 22 5.57 -0.81 -17.30
C THR A 22 6.10 0.56 -17.69
N ASN A 23 5.66 1.63 -17.01
CA ASN A 23 5.96 3.01 -17.38
C ASN A 23 7.39 3.46 -17.09
N CYS A 24 8.15 2.70 -16.29
CA CYS A 24 9.53 3.01 -15.97
C CYS A 24 10.35 1.72 -15.84
N GLU A 25 11.66 1.87 -15.81
CA GLU A 25 12.60 0.73 -15.74
C GLU A 25 12.51 -0.08 -14.45
N LEU A 26 11.87 0.44 -13.39
CA LEU A 26 11.65 -0.31 -12.15
C LEU A 26 10.82 -1.57 -12.36
N CYS A 27 9.99 -1.61 -13.41
CA CYS A 27 9.19 -2.80 -13.73
C CYS A 27 10.06 -4.00 -14.13
N GLU A 28 11.28 -3.78 -14.61
CA GLU A 28 12.17 -4.84 -15.07
C GLU A 28 12.79 -5.64 -13.93
N SER A 29 13.01 -4.99 -12.77
CA SER A 29 13.67 -5.62 -11.62
C SER A 29 12.71 -6.06 -10.53
N ARG A 30 11.45 -5.64 -10.59
CA ARG A 30 10.46 -6.01 -9.56
C ARG A 30 9.99 -7.45 -9.72
N VAL A 31 9.67 -8.08 -8.58
CA VAL A 31 8.96 -9.37 -8.56
C VAL A 31 7.45 -9.13 -8.64
N LYS A 32 6.94 -8.24 -7.79
CA LYS A 32 5.52 -7.85 -7.78
C LYS A 32 5.37 -6.35 -7.63
N ALA A 33 4.38 -5.78 -8.31
CA ALA A 33 3.95 -4.42 -8.01
C ALA A 33 3.23 -4.38 -6.66
N VAL A 34 3.31 -3.23 -5.99
CA VAL A 34 2.77 -3.08 -4.63
C VAL A 34 1.70 -1.98 -4.63
N PRO A 35 0.44 -2.30 -4.94
CA PRO A 35 -0.64 -1.34 -4.82
C PRO A 35 -0.92 -1.06 -3.34
N GLY A 36 -1.62 0.05 -3.07
CA GLY A 36 -1.99 0.40 -1.70
C GLY A 36 -2.89 -0.65 -1.04
N LYS A 37 -2.84 -0.70 0.29
CA LYS A 37 -3.62 -1.64 1.09
C LYS A 37 -4.12 -0.97 2.36
N GLY A 38 -5.27 -1.41 2.83
CA GLY A 38 -5.87 -0.97 4.08
C GLY A 38 -7.28 -0.44 3.89
N ASN A 39 -7.70 0.42 4.82
CA ASN A 39 -9.03 1.02 4.78
C ASN A 39 -9.07 2.15 3.76
N PHE A 40 -9.80 1.97 2.67
CA PHE A 40 -9.96 3.00 1.62
C PHE A 40 -10.87 4.15 2.03
N ASP A 41 -11.46 4.10 3.21
CA ASP A 41 -12.20 5.19 3.84
C ASP A 41 -11.44 5.73 5.07
N ALA A 42 -10.14 5.55 5.12
CA ALA A 42 -9.29 5.94 6.23
C ALA A 42 -9.15 7.45 6.35
N ASP A 43 -9.09 7.93 7.59
CA ASP A 43 -8.79 9.34 7.89
C ASP A 43 -7.29 9.64 7.74
N VAL A 44 -6.44 8.62 7.85
CA VAL A 44 -4.98 8.74 7.78
C VAL A 44 -4.44 7.78 6.72
N THR A 45 -3.60 8.32 5.84
CA THR A 45 -2.90 7.54 4.82
C THR A 45 -1.40 7.71 5.02
N PHE A 46 -0.67 6.60 5.04
CA PHE A 46 0.78 6.60 5.09
C PHE A 46 1.33 6.30 3.70
N VAL A 47 2.25 7.14 3.23
CA VAL A 47 2.88 6.97 1.92
C VAL A 47 4.38 6.82 2.11
N GLY A 48 4.91 5.65 1.79
CA GLY A 48 6.34 5.38 1.79
C GLY A 48 6.96 5.71 0.44
N GLU A 49 8.28 5.61 0.36
CA GLU A 49 9.01 5.93 -0.88
C GLU A 49 8.88 4.82 -1.92
N ALA A 50 9.26 3.60 -1.56
CA ALA A 50 9.31 2.48 -2.50
C ALA A 50 9.19 1.14 -1.77
N PRO A 51 8.80 0.06 -2.49
CA PRO A 51 8.80 -1.27 -1.91
C PRO A 51 10.23 -1.72 -1.56
N GLY A 52 10.39 -2.29 -0.38
CA GLY A 52 11.59 -3.02 -0.01
C GLY A 52 11.51 -4.45 -0.54
N ARG A 53 12.49 -5.28 -0.16
CA ARG A 53 12.55 -6.67 -0.62
C ARG A 53 11.34 -7.49 -0.21
N SER A 54 10.89 -7.35 1.04
CA SER A 54 9.73 -8.09 1.55
C SER A 54 8.44 -7.67 0.85
N GLU A 55 8.27 -6.39 0.58
CA GLU A 55 7.12 -5.84 -0.12
C GLU A 55 7.10 -6.30 -1.58
N ASP A 56 8.27 -6.32 -2.23
CA ASP A 56 8.40 -6.77 -3.63
C ASP A 56 8.01 -8.25 -3.77
N ILE A 57 8.38 -9.08 -2.82
CA ILE A 57 8.06 -10.51 -2.81
C ILE A 57 6.59 -10.75 -2.52
N SER A 58 6.02 -10.06 -1.51
CA SER A 58 4.65 -10.28 -1.05
C SER A 58 3.59 -9.53 -1.86
N GLY A 59 3.97 -8.40 -2.47
CA GLY A 59 3.04 -7.50 -3.14
C GLY A 59 2.22 -6.62 -2.19
N GLU A 60 2.61 -6.54 -0.93
CA GLU A 60 1.92 -5.74 0.09
C GLU A 60 2.85 -4.66 0.65
N PRO A 61 2.34 -3.43 0.96
CA PRO A 61 3.17 -2.38 1.52
C PRO A 61 3.44 -2.59 3.01
N PHE A 62 4.58 -2.10 3.47
CA PHE A 62 4.95 -2.07 4.89
C PHE A 62 4.89 -3.44 5.59
N VAL A 63 5.50 -4.45 4.99
CA VAL A 63 5.58 -5.81 5.56
C VAL A 63 7.01 -6.19 6.02
N GLY A 64 8.01 -5.37 5.69
CA GLY A 64 9.40 -5.58 6.11
C GLY A 64 9.72 -4.92 7.45
N ALA A 65 11.01 -4.65 7.68
CA ALA A 65 11.50 -4.06 8.94
C ALA A 65 10.86 -2.70 9.24
N ALA A 66 10.73 -1.84 8.24
CA ALA A 66 10.08 -0.54 8.40
C ALA A 66 8.59 -0.71 8.72
N GLY A 67 7.94 -1.69 8.12
CA GLY A 67 6.53 -2.01 8.41
C GLY A 67 6.32 -2.47 9.85
N LYS A 68 7.24 -3.26 10.38
CA LYS A 68 7.20 -3.69 11.79
C LYS A 68 7.35 -2.51 12.74
N LYS A 69 8.23 -1.56 12.44
CA LYS A 69 8.37 -0.32 13.21
C LYS A 69 7.11 0.52 13.14
N LEU A 70 6.50 0.61 11.97
CA LEU A 70 5.23 1.32 11.81
C LEU A 70 4.14 0.69 12.66
N ASP A 71 4.05 -0.63 12.71
CA ASP A 71 3.07 -1.35 13.54
C ASP A 71 3.24 -1.00 15.03
N VAL A 72 4.47 -0.94 15.52
CA VAL A 72 4.76 -0.54 16.91
C VAL A 72 4.32 0.90 17.18
N ILE A 73 4.63 1.82 16.26
CA ILE A 73 4.25 3.23 16.39
C ILE A 73 2.73 3.39 16.38
N LEU A 74 2.03 2.69 15.52
CA LEU A 74 0.57 2.72 15.45
C LEU A 74 -0.06 2.17 16.73
N GLU A 75 0.47 1.08 17.25
CA GLU A 75 0.01 0.50 18.52
C GLU A 75 0.19 1.48 19.67
N ASP A 76 1.35 2.13 19.79
CA ASP A 76 1.62 3.14 20.82
C ASP A 76 0.70 4.35 20.70
N ALA A 77 0.31 4.71 19.49
CA ALA A 77 -0.63 5.81 19.24
C ALA A 77 -2.09 5.42 19.42
N GLY A 78 -2.38 4.15 19.68
CA GLY A 78 -3.75 3.65 19.81
C GLY A 78 -4.49 3.54 18.48
N ILE A 79 -3.77 3.45 17.38
CA ILE A 79 -4.33 3.34 16.02
C ILE A 79 -4.18 1.90 15.52
N ASN A 80 -5.27 1.31 15.03
CA ASN A 80 -5.22 -0.01 14.42
C ASN A 80 -4.72 0.12 12.97
N ARG A 81 -3.79 -0.74 12.57
CA ARG A 81 -3.27 -0.77 11.19
C ARG A 81 -4.37 -0.94 10.14
N ASN A 82 -5.44 -1.65 10.47
CA ASN A 82 -6.58 -1.85 9.57
C ASN A 82 -7.45 -0.61 9.39
N ASP A 83 -7.27 0.42 10.23
CA ASP A 83 -8.01 1.68 10.16
C ASP A 83 -7.31 2.73 9.29
N VAL A 84 -6.11 2.45 8.82
CA VAL A 84 -5.32 3.35 7.97
C VAL A 84 -5.13 2.77 6.57
N TYR A 85 -4.79 3.63 5.61
CA TYR A 85 -4.42 3.22 4.26
C TYR A 85 -2.92 3.37 4.07
N LEU A 86 -2.27 2.34 3.53
CA LEU A 86 -0.83 2.30 3.31
C LEU A 86 -0.55 2.25 1.81
N SER A 87 0.33 3.13 1.35
CA SER A 87 0.71 3.20 -0.06
C SER A 87 2.18 3.57 -0.21
N LEU A 88 2.67 3.56 -1.43
CA LEU A 88 4.05 3.87 -1.77
C LEU A 88 4.08 4.79 -2.98
N ILE A 89 5.13 5.63 -3.09
CA ILE A 89 5.30 6.50 -4.26
C ILE A 89 5.63 5.67 -5.49
N HIS A 90 6.62 4.80 -5.39
CA HIS A 90 7.08 3.95 -6.49
C HIS A 90 6.43 2.56 -6.39
N ILE A 91 5.17 2.51 -6.67
CA ILE A 91 4.41 1.27 -6.60
C ILE A 91 4.54 0.47 -7.89
#